data_c114c559d2e0d12bcace7113364e0156
#
_entry.id   c114c559d2e0d12bcace7113364e0156
#
_cell.length_a   1.000
_cell.length_b   1.000
_cell.length_c   1.000
_cell.angle_alpha   90.00
_cell.angle_beta   90.00
_cell.angle_gamma   90.00
#
_symmetry.space_group_name_H-M   'P 1'
#
loop_
_entity.id
_entity.type
_entity.pdbx_description
1 polymer ?
#
loop_
_entity_poly.entity_id
_entity_poly.type
_entity_poly.pdbx_seq_one_letter_code
_entity_poly.pdbx_strand_id
1 'polypeptide(L)'
;MNDQGWMTSSQITNQLEISVRQLYYWELKGIVEPQLITMGSREFKRYSKEDVEVLKQVKNFLDEGYTLAKAMEKATAKLTEH
;
A
#
# COMPACT_ATOMS: atom_id res chain seq x y z
N MET A 1 -7.88 20.06 0.29
CA MET A 1 -8.03 19.54 -0.02
C MET A 1 -7.35 18.96 -0.86
N ASN A 2 -6.61 18.98 -1.20
CA ASN A 2 -5.87 18.54 -1.99
C ASN A 2 -5.21 17.34 -1.83
N ASP A 3 -5.01 16.75 -0.72
CA ASP A 3 -4.35 15.51 -0.49
C ASP A 3 -5.32 14.42 -0.31
N GLN A 4 -6.49 14.51 -0.85
CA GLN A 4 -7.44 13.48 -0.70
C GLN A 4 -6.96 12.23 -1.34
N GLY A 5 -7.00 11.13 -0.65
CA GLY A 5 -6.57 9.85 -1.17
C GLY A 5 -5.13 9.50 -0.85
N TRP A 6 -4.32 10.50 -0.47
CA TRP A 6 -2.95 10.22 -0.08
C TRP A 6 -2.90 9.82 1.38
N MET A 7 -2.03 8.88 1.71
CA MET A 7 -1.88 8.43 3.08
C MET A 7 -0.42 8.26 3.43
N THR A 8 -0.11 8.48 4.71
CA THR A 8 1.23 8.23 5.22
C THR A 8 1.34 6.77 5.61
N SER A 9 2.58 6.31 5.86
CA SER A 9 2.79 4.94 6.32
C SER A 9 1.99 4.64 7.59
N SER A 10 1.99 5.58 8.51
CA SER A 10 1.26 5.44 9.76
C SER A 10 -0.22 5.22 9.55
N GLN A 11 -0.79 6.03 8.67
CA GLN A 11 -2.21 5.92 8.39
C GLN A 11 -2.55 4.58 7.75
N ILE A 12 -1.69 4.12 6.85
CA ILE A 12 -1.93 2.85 6.18
C ILE A 12 -1.84 1.68 7.16
N THR A 13 -0.80 1.66 7.99
CA THR A 13 -0.65 0.54 8.92
C THR A 13 -1.81 0.50 9.91
N ASN A 14 -2.29 1.66 10.33
CA ASN A 14 -3.43 1.72 11.23
C ASN A 14 -4.71 1.26 10.54
N GLN A 15 -4.94 1.76 9.35
CA GLN A 15 -6.18 1.45 8.65
C GLN A 15 -6.26 0.00 8.22
N LEU A 16 -5.16 -0.56 7.75
CA LEU A 16 -5.14 -1.94 7.27
C LEU A 16 -4.78 -2.93 8.36
N GLU A 17 -4.42 -2.43 9.54
CA GLU A 17 -4.05 -3.28 10.66
C GLU A 17 -2.89 -4.19 10.31
N ILE A 18 -1.87 -3.61 9.71
CA ILE A 18 -0.64 -4.33 9.39
C ILE A 18 0.51 -3.63 10.08
N SER A 19 1.63 -4.33 10.18
CA SER A 19 2.81 -3.74 10.81
C SER A 19 3.57 -2.91 9.79
N VAL A 20 4.42 -2.00 10.30
CA VAL A 20 5.29 -1.22 9.44
C VAL A 20 6.22 -2.14 8.66
N ARG A 21 6.67 -3.20 9.32
CA ARG A 21 7.56 -4.18 8.69
C ARG A 21 6.86 -4.86 7.51
N GLN A 22 5.58 -5.20 7.67
CA GLN A 22 4.82 -5.82 6.61
C GLN A 22 4.64 -4.88 5.43
N LEU A 23 4.34 -3.62 5.71
CA LEU A 23 4.20 -2.63 4.66
C LEU A 23 5.52 -2.45 3.91
N TYR A 24 6.62 -2.37 4.65
CA TYR A 24 7.93 -2.23 4.05
C TYR A 24 8.26 -3.43 3.15
N TYR A 25 7.92 -4.63 3.62
CA TYR A 25 8.15 -5.84 2.84
C TYR A 25 7.38 -5.79 1.52
N TRP A 26 6.15 -5.30 1.57
CA TRP A 26 5.33 -5.18 0.36
C TRP A 26 5.94 -4.19 -0.61
N GLU A 27 6.52 -3.11 -0.11
CA GLU A 27 7.21 -2.15 -0.97
C GLU A 27 8.41 -2.80 -1.65
N LEU A 28 9.16 -3.59 -0.90
CA LEU A 28 10.31 -4.28 -1.47
C LEU A 28 9.91 -5.25 -2.57
N LYS A 29 8.72 -5.79 -2.48
CA LYS A 29 8.23 -6.70 -3.51
C LYS A 29 7.69 -5.95 -4.73
N GLY A 30 7.64 -4.63 -4.67
CA GLY A 30 7.20 -3.86 -5.81
C GLY A 30 5.69 -3.73 -5.94
N ILE A 31 4.96 -4.00 -4.86
CA ILE A 31 3.50 -3.88 -4.90
C ILE A 31 3.08 -2.43 -5.10
N VAL A 32 3.78 -1.51 -4.45
CA VAL A 32 3.49 -0.09 -4.58
C VAL A 32 4.79 0.69 -4.60
N GLU A 33 4.72 1.94 -5.06
CA GLU A 33 5.86 2.82 -5.12
C GLU A 33 5.50 4.15 -4.49
N PRO A 34 5.64 4.25 -3.17
CA PRO A 34 5.28 5.50 -2.50
C PRO A 34 6.22 6.63 -2.88
N GLN A 35 5.74 7.84 -2.75
CA GLN A 35 6.56 9.02 -2.99
C GLN A 35 7.30 9.38 -1.72
N LEU A 36 8.57 9.73 -1.87
CA LEU A 36 9.36 10.19 -0.75
C LEU A 36 9.23 11.70 -0.68
N ILE A 37 8.80 12.18 0.47
CA ILE A 37 8.60 13.60 0.68
C ILE A 37 9.65 14.08 1.66
N THR A 38 10.37 15.13 1.29
CA THR A 38 11.37 15.72 2.15
C THR A 38 10.89 17.07 2.63
N MET A 39 10.86 17.27 3.94
CA MET A 39 10.49 18.54 4.52
C MET A 39 11.52 18.90 5.56
N GLY A 40 12.36 19.88 5.25
CA GLY A 40 13.46 20.23 6.14
C GLY A 40 14.43 19.08 6.22
N SER A 41 14.69 18.62 7.42
CA SER A 41 15.58 17.49 7.63
C SER A 41 14.84 16.17 7.77
N ARG A 42 13.55 16.17 7.52
CA ARG A 42 12.76 14.97 7.71
C ARG A 42 12.32 14.40 6.37
N GLU A 43 12.25 13.08 6.31
CA GLU A 43 11.76 12.39 5.13
C GLU A 43 10.66 11.45 5.56
N PHE A 44 9.62 11.38 4.76
CA PHE A 44 8.55 10.42 5.01
C PHE A 44 7.93 10.03 3.69
N LYS A 45 7.22 8.92 3.70
CA LYS A 45 6.61 8.38 2.50
C LYS A 45 5.13 8.68 2.49
N ARG A 46 4.59 8.87 1.30
CA ARG A 46 3.16 8.98 1.18
C ARG A 46 2.71 8.13 0.00
N TYR A 47 1.54 7.56 0.15
CA TYR A 47 1.01 6.59 -0.79
C TYR A 47 -0.20 7.18 -1.49
N SER A 48 -0.26 7.02 -2.80
CA SER A 48 -1.35 7.57 -3.59
C SER A 48 -2.62 6.77 -3.34
N LYS A 49 -3.73 7.31 -3.83
CA LYS A 49 -5.00 6.62 -3.72
C LYS A 49 -4.93 5.26 -4.39
N GLU A 50 -4.27 5.18 -5.54
CA GLU A 50 -4.12 3.92 -6.24
C GLU A 50 -3.29 2.93 -5.42
N ASP A 51 -2.22 3.43 -4.80
CA ASP A 51 -1.39 2.58 -3.96
C ASP A 51 -2.20 2.02 -2.79
N VAL A 52 -3.00 2.89 -2.17
CA VAL A 52 -3.82 2.47 -1.04
C VAL A 52 -4.80 1.39 -1.47
N GLU A 53 -5.38 1.55 -2.64
CA GLU A 53 -6.32 0.58 -3.17
C GLU A 53 -5.66 -0.78 -3.40
N VAL A 54 -4.45 -0.76 -3.98
CA VAL A 54 -3.71 -1.99 -4.18
C VAL A 54 -3.44 -2.68 -2.85
N LEU A 55 -2.99 -1.91 -1.86
CA LEU A 55 -2.68 -2.47 -0.55
C LEU A 55 -3.91 -3.07 0.11
N LYS A 56 -5.06 -2.43 -0.04
CA LYS A 56 -6.29 -2.96 0.51
C LYS A 56 -6.65 -4.29 -0.13
N GLN A 57 -6.53 -4.37 -1.45
CA GLN A 57 -6.86 -5.60 -2.15
C GLN A 57 -5.91 -6.73 -1.75
N VAL A 58 -4.61 -6.42 -1.65
CA VAL A 58 -3.64 -7.41 -1.24
C VAL A 58 -4.00 -7.93 0.16
N LYS A 59 -4.31 -7.01 1.08
CA LYS A 59 -4.66 -7.39 2.44
C LYS A 59 -5.89 -8.31 2.45
N ASN A 60 -6.89 -7.95 1.67
CA ASN A 60 -8.11 -8.74 1.59
C ASN A 60 -7.84 -10.16 1.11
N PHE A 61 -7.04 -10.30 0.07
CA PHE A 61 -6.73 -11.63 -0.45
C PHE A 61 -5.90 -12.44 0.54
N LEU A 62 -4.99 -11.77 1.26
CA LEU A 62 -4.23 -12.46 2.29
C LEU A 62 -5.14 -12.97 3.39
N ASP A 63 -6.13 -12.15 3.77
CA ASP A 63 -7.09 -12.55 4.80
C ASP A 63 -7.94 -13.74 4.34
N GLU A 64 -8.11 -13.89 3.02
CA GLU A 64 -8.85 -15.00 2.48
C GLU A 64 -8.00 -16.27 2.35
N GLY A 65 -6.71 -16.16 2.66
CA GLY A 65 -5.85 -17.33 2.66
C GLY A 65 -4.89 -17.46 1.50
N TYR A 66 -4.87 -16.49 0.60
CA TYR A 66 -3.94 -16.54 -0.52
C TYR A 66 -2.53 -16.21 -0.06
N THR A 67 -1.54 -16.70 -0.80
CA THR A 67 -0.16 -16.32 -0.56
C THR A 67 0.04 -14.89 -1.00
N LEU A 68 1.12 -14.27 -0.57
CA LEU A 68 1.41 -12.89 -0.97
C LEU A 68 1.54 -12.78 -2.49
N ALA A 69 2.25 -13.72 -3.11
CA ALA A 69 2.44 -13.68 -4.56
C ALA A 69 1.09 -13.72 -5.28
N LYS A 70 0.21 -14.60 -4.83
CA LYS A 70 -1.11 -14.73 -5.45
C LYS A 70 -1.97 -13.52 -5.16
N ALA A 71 -1.87 -12.98 -3.96
CA ALA A 71 -2.62 -11.79 -3.58
C ALA A 71 -2.21 -10.61 -4.44
N MET A 72 -0.91 -10.46 -4.70
CA MET A 72 -0.41 -9.40 -5.56
C MET A 72 -0.95 -9.53 -6.96
N GLU A 73 -0.90 -10.74 -7.49
CA GLU A 73 -1.37 -11.00 -8.83
C GLU A 73 -2.85 -10.67 -8.99
N LYS A 74 -3.65 -11.13 -8.03
CA LYS A 74 -5.08 -10.89 -8.07
C LYS A 74 -5.43 -9.42 -7.87
N ALA A 75 -4.71 -8.74 -7.00
CA ALA A 75 -4.97 -7.32 -6.75
C ALA A 75 -4.67 -6.51 -8.00
N THR A 76 -3.57 -6.82 -8.66
CA THR A 76 -3.19 -6.09 -9.87
C THR A 76 -4.21 -6.33 -10.98
N ALA A 77 -4.62 -7.58 -11.16
CA ALA A 77 -5.59 -7.92 -12.18
C ALA A 77 -6.92 -7.21 -11.93
N LYS A 78 -7.33 -7.15 -10.67
CA LYS A 78 -8.60 -6.52 -10.34
C LYS A 78 -8.59 -5.03 -10.66
N LEU A 79 -7.46 -4.37 -10.41
CA LEU A 79 -7.38 -2.93 -10.64
C LEU A 79 -7.22 -2.58 -12.10
N THR A 80 -6.72 -3.49 -12.93
CA THR A 80 -6.58 -3.23 -14.35
C THR A 80 -7.80 -3.68 -15.15
N GLU A 81 -8.75 -4.31 -14.48
CA GLU A 81 -9.96 -4.75 -15.11
C GLU A 81 -10.93 -3.61 -15.22
N HIS A 82 -11.59 -3.45 -16.33
CA HIS A 82 -12.56 -2.36 -16.50
C HIS A 82 -13.89 -2.88 -16.98
#